data_4153ddc43ffbbd7b497379d9d304f96e
#
_entry.id   4153ddc43ffbbd7b497379d9d304f96e
#
_cell.length_a   1.000
_cell.length_b   1.000
_cell.length_c   1.000
_cell.angle_alpha   90.00
_cell.angle_beta   90.00
_cell.angle_gamma   90.00
#
_symmetry.space_group_name_H-M   'P 1'
#
loop_
_entity.id
_entity.type
_entity.pdbx_description
1 polymer ?
#
loop_
_entity_poly.entity_id
_entity_poly.type
_entity_poly.pdbx_seq_one_letter_code
_entity_poly.pdbx_strand_id
1 'polypeptide(L)'
;PILNKEDIEAIEQGYNSREIVEKSLLREMKDPQDANDKERLAWISYLISISRLDIKVAFTKKLSSKAMFHEKMGIVSDMYDSHIAFTGSMNETVNAFFNNYESFDVYCSWNEYEKERVQDKIDAFEKIWNNTENNLDVIDFPKAAREKLLKYKVEKIDSQLDKNLADAYRC
;
A
#
# COMPACT_ATOMS: atom_id res chain seq x y z
N PRO A 1 1.23 9.33 -4.07
CA PRO A 1 0.96 10.77 -3.97
C PRO A 1 0.57 11.32 -5.35
N ILE A 2 -0.36 12.28 -5.36
CA ILE A 2 -0.77 12.93 -6.59
C ILE A 2 0.17 14.12 -6.81
N LEU A 3 1.02 14.05 -7.84
CA LEU A 3 1.86 15.17 -8.26
C LEU A 3 0.98 16.22 -8.96
N ASN A 4 1.08 17.46 -8.53
CA ASN A 4 0.43 18.56 -9.21
C ASN A 4 1.33 19.10 -10.34
N LYS A 5 0.84 20.10 -11.08
CA LYS A 5 1.58 20.65 -12.21
C LYS A 5 2.91 21.27 -11.80
N GLU A 6 2.95 21.95 -10.66
CA GLU A 6 4.15 22.59 -10.11
C GLU A 6 5.21 21.55 -9.69
N ASP A 7 4.76 20.42 -9.11
CA ASP A 7 5.64 19.29 -8.76
C ASP A 7 6.33 18.72 -10.02
N ILE A 8 5.58 18.57 -11.11
CA ILE A 8 6.10 18.04 -12.38
C ILE A 8 7.07 19.02 -13.02
N GLU A 9 6.71 20.30 -13.09
CA GLU A 9 7.59 21.35 -13.61
C GLU A 9 8.91 21.43 -12.82
N ALA A 10 8.85 21.30 -11.50
CA ALA A 10 10.07 21.29 -10.68
C ALA A 10 10.97 20.09 -11.00
N ILE A 11 10.40 18.91 -11.22
CA ILE A 11 11.16 17.71 -11.60
C ILE A 11 11.79 17.89 -12.99
N GLU A 12 11.05 18.45 -13.95
CA GLU A 12 11.55 18.74 -15.30
C GLU A 12 12.69 19.78 -15.27
N GLN A 13 12.70 20.68 -14.28
CA GLN A 13 13.79 21.63 -14.04
C GLN A 13 15.00 21.01 -13.33
N GLY A 14 14.94 19.72 -12.99
CA GLY A 14 16.05 18.98 -12.39
C GLY A 14 16.06 18.96 -10.85
N TYR A 15 14.97 19.37 -10.20
CA TYR A 15 14.85 19.19 -8.76
C TYR A 15 14.72 17.72 -8.39
N ASN A 16 15.12 17.38 -7.16
CA ASN A 16 15.14 16.01 -6.66
C ASN A 16 13.72 15.42 -6.59
N SER A 17 13.44 14.44 -7.44
CA SER A 17 12.14 13.79 -7.55
C SER A 17 11.66 13.19 -6.23
N ARG A 18 12.58 12.62 -5.42
CA ARG A 18 12.27 12.04 -4.13
C ARG A 18 11.73 13.09 -3.16
N GLU A 19 12.39 14.23 -3.06
CA GLU A 19 11.95 15.32 -2.17
C GLU A 19 10.58 15.88 -2.57
N ILE A 20 10.32 15.97 -3.87
CA ILE A 20 9.04 16.42 -4.38
C ILE A 20 7.93 15.41 -4.08
N VAL A 21 8.19 14.12 -4.26
CA VAL A 21 7.25 13.04 -3.90
C VAL A 21 6.96 13.03 -2.39
N GLU A 22 7.98 13.22 -1.55
CA GLU A 22 7.79 13.35 -0.10
C GLU A 22 6.91 14.54 0.28
N LYS A 23 7.15 15.70 -0.30
CA LYS A 23 6.33 16.91 -0.09
C LYS A 23 4.89 16.71 -0.55
N SER A 24 4.71 16.10 -1.71
CA SER A 24 3.40 15.78 -2.26
C SER A 24 2.63 14.82 -1.35
N LEU A 25 3.29 13.77 -0.85
CA LEU A 25 2.69 12.84 0.11
C LEU A 25 2.23 13.54 1.39
N LEU A 26 3.09 14.37 1.98
CA LEU A 26 2.74 15.14 3.19
C LEU A 26 1.55 16.09 2.98
N ARG A 27 1.46 16.70 1.80
CA ARG A 27 0.34 17.56 1.42
C ARG A 27 -0.99 16.80 1.36
N GLU A 28 -0.96 15.57 0.85
CA GLU A 28 -2.16 14.72 0.74
C GLU A 28 -2.58 14.06 2.08
N MET A 29 -1.68 13.95 3.02
CA MET A 29 -1.96 13.40 4.36
C MET A 29 -2.78 14.40 5.18
N LYS A 30 -4.11 14.34 5.04
CA LYS A 30 -5.05 15.16 5.81
C LYS A 30 -5.20 14.66 7.23
N ASP A 31 -5.57 15.58 8.12
CA ASP A 31 -5.96 15.20 9.48
C ASP A 31 -7.32 14.49 9.45
N PRO A 32 -7.58 13.55 10.38
CA PRO A 32 -8.82 12.79 10.42
C PRO A 32 -10.03 13.71 10.59
N GLN A 33 -11.07 13.48 9.80
CA GLN A 33 -12.25 14.31 9.79
C GLN A 33 -13.31 13.83 10.79
N ASP A 34 -13.33 12.54 11.10
CA ASP A 34 -14.29 11.91 11.98
C ASP A 34 -13.65 10.85 12.91
N ALA A 35 -14.48 10.19 13.73
CA ALA A 35 -14.06 9.17 14.66
C ALA A 35 -13.51 7.91 13.96
N ASN A 36 -14.10 7.52 12.83
CA ASN A 36 -13.67 6.35 12.07
C ASN A 36 -12.29 6.58 11.45
N ASP A 37 -12.04 7.77 10.92
CA ASP A 37 -10.74 8.15 10.39
C ASP A 37 -9.67 8.14 11.49
N LYS A 38 -9.99 8.63 12.68
CA LYS A 38 -9.08 8.59 13.84
C LYS A 38 -8.76 7.16 14.24
N GLU A 39 -9.75 6.30 14.29
CA GLU A 39 -9.56 4.89 14.63
C GLU A 39 -8.68 4.18 13.60
N ARG A 40 -8.92 4.35 12.30
CA ARG A 40 -8.09 3.80 11.21
C ARG A 40 -6.65 4.27 11.29
N LEU A 41 -6.44 5.56 11.53
CA LEU A 41 -5.09 6.12 11.70
C LEU A 41 -4.42 5.59 12.96
N ALA A 42 -5.15 5.39 14.04
CA ALA A 42 -4.64 4.78 15.26
C ALA A 42 -4.17 3.33 15.03
N TRP A 43 -4.95 2.53 14.27
CA TRP A 43 -4.57 1.18 13.87
C TRP A 43 -3.31 1.15 13.03
N ILE A 44 -3.25 1.93 11.96
CA ILE A 44 -2.07 2.02 11.08
C ILE A 44 -0.84 2.43 11.89
N SER A 45 -0.98 3.46 12.72
CA SER A 45 0.10 3.97 13.56
C SER A 45 0.60 2.95 14.57
N TYR A 46 -0.31 2.20 15.18
CA TYR A 46 0.02 1.11 16.08
C TYR A 46 0.82 0.01 15.37
N LEU A 47 0.34 -0.49 14.23
CA LEU A 47 1.01 -1.53 13.46
C LEU A 47 2.41 -1.10 13.00
N ILE A 48 2.57 0.15 12.56
CA ILE A 48 3.89 0.71 12.21
C ILE A 48 4.79 0.74 13.45
N SER A 49 4.25 1.13 14.62
CA SER A 49 5.02 1.29 15.85
C SER A 49 5.57 -0.02 16.41
N ILE A 50 4.88 -1.13 16.16
CA ILE A 50 5.29 -2.48 16.58
C ILE A 50 5.97 -3.28 15.44
N SER A 51 6.32 -2.60 14.34
CA SER A 51 6.99 -3.19 13.15
C SER A 51 6.22 -4.38 12.54
N ARG A 52 4.87 -4.27 12.53
CA ARG A 52 3.98 -5.22 11.87
C ARG A 52 3.44 -4.72 10.53
N LEU A 53 3.69 -3.47 10.21
CA LEU A 53 3.33 -2.85 8.95
C LEU A 53 4.52 -2.03 8.44
N ASP A 54 5.00 -2.39 7.26
CA ASP A 54 5.93 -1.60 6.48
C ASP A 54 5.24 -0.96 5.29
N ILE A 55 5.63 0.27 4.97
CA ILE A 55 5.09 1.04 3.86
C ILE A 55 6.25 1.54 3.00
N LYS A 56 6.09 1.44 1.69
CA LYS A 56 6.98 2.08 0.72
C LYS A 56 6.18 2.92 -0.26
N VAL A 57 6.82 3.88 -0.89
CA VAL A 57 6.20 4.74 -1.90
C VAL A 57 6.83 4.45 -3.24
N ALA A 58 6.03 3.96 -4.19
CA ALA A 58 6.45 3.67 -5.55
C ALA A 58 5.93 4.76 -6.50
N PHE A 59 6.76 5.16 -7.46
CA PHE A 59 6.41 6.10 -8.53
C PHE A 59 7.21 5.79 -9.79
N THR A 60 6.71 6.22 -10.93
CA THR A 60 7.38 5.98 -12.22
C THR A 60 8.61 6.87 -12.37
N LYS A 61 9.72 6.34 -12.91
CA LYS A 61 10.94 7.13 -13.19
C LYS A 61 10.70 8.25 -14.19
N LYS A 62 9.85 8.00 -15.18
CA LYS A 62 9.39 9.05 -16.11
C LYS A 62 8.17 9.73 -15.49
N LEU A 63 8.43 10.70 -14.65
CA LEU A 63 7.37 11.53 -14.06
C LEU A 63 6.78 12.43 -15.14
N SER A 64 5.53 12.18 -15.48
CA SER A 64 4.72 13.03 -16.34
C SER A 64 3.32 13.08 -15.78
N SER A 65 2.54 14.08 -16.15
CA SER A 65 1.14 14.19 -15.73
C SER A 65 0.25 12.99 -16.12
N LYS A 66 0.75 12.12 -17.00
CA LYS A 66 0.04 10.93 -17.50
C LYS A 66 0.62 9.62 -16.99
N ALA A 67 1.84 9.61 -16.43
CA ALA A 67 2.50 8.40 -15.95
C ALA A 67 2.10 8.14 -14.50
N MET A 68 1.49 6.97 -14.26
CA MET A 68 1.04 6.56 -12.94
C MET A 68 1.45 5.10 -12.69
N PHE A 69 1.98 4.81 -11.51
CA PHE A 69 2.05 3.44 -11.02
C PHE A 69 0.66 3.03 -10.53
N HIS A 70 0.07 2.03 -11.17
CA HIS A 70 -1.32 1.64 -10.94
C HIS A 70 -1.47 0.11 -10.91
N GLU A 71 -0.63 -0.54 -10.13
CA GLU A 71 -0.70 -1.98 -9.89
C GLU A 71 -1.63 -2.28 -8.71
N LYS A 72 -2.46 -3.30 -8.85
CA LYS A 72 -3.30 -3.87 -7.79
C LYS A 72 -2.97 -5.34 -7.70
N MET A 73 -2.03 -5.66 -6.88
CA MET A 73 -1.54 -7.01 -6.65
C MET A 73 -1.40 -7.23 -5.15
N GLY A 74 -1.77 -8.41 -4.69
CA GLY A 74 -1.54 -8.82 -3.32
C GLY A 74 -1.03 -10.25 -3.25
N ILE A 75 -0.25 -10.52 -2.21
CA ILE A 75 0.26 -11.85 -1.89
C ILE A 75 -0.04 -12.11 -0.43
N VAL A 76 -0.68 -13.22 -0.14
CA VAL A 76 -0.92 -13.69 1.22
C VAL A 76 -0.15 -14.99 1.40
N SER A 77 0.65 -15.08 2.45
CA SER A 77 1.47 -16.25 2.75
C SER A 77 1.14 -16.78 4.14
N ASP A 78 1.12 -18.09 4.30
CA ASP A 78 0.98 -18.74 5.59
C ASP A 78 2.34 -19.22 6.14
N MET A 79 2.31 -19.81 7.33
CA MET A 79 3.49 -20.33 7.99
C MET A 79 4.05 -21.63 7.36
N TYR A 80 3.34 -22.21 6.39
CA TYR A 80 3.72 -23.44 5.68
C TYR A 80 4.25 -23.18 4.28
N ASP A 81 4.56 -21.90 3.97
CA ASP A 81 5.03 -21.46 2.66
C ASP A 81 3.99 -21.67 1.54
N SER A 82 2.70 -21.66 1.92
CA SER A 82 1.63 -21.62 0.94
C SER A 82 1.27 -20.16 0.64
N HIS A 83 1.07 -19.86 -0.64
CA HIS A 83 0.82 -18.51 -1.10
C HIS A 83 -0.47 -18.42 -1.92
N ILE A 84 -1.20 -17.33 -1.71
CA ILE A 84 -2.25 -16.88 -2.61
C ILE A 84 -1.78 -15.57 -3.23
N ALA A 85 -1.75 -15.49 -4.55
CA ALA A 85 -1.49 -14.24 -5.27
C ALA A 85 -2.76 -13.81 -5.99
N PHE A 86 -3.06 -12.52 -5.94
CA PHE A 86 -4.19 -11.94 -6.67
C PHE A 86 -3.79 -10.66 -7.39
N THR A 87 -4.44 -10.40 -8.51
CA THR A 87 -4.26 -9.17 -9.30
C THR A 87 -5.56 -8.79 -9.99
N GLY A 88 -5.79 -7.52 -10.19
CA GLY A 88 -7.04 -7.06 -10.84
C GLY A 88 -7.21 -5.55 -10.90
N SER A 89 -8.44 -5.13 -11.15
CA SER A 89 -8.82 -3.72 -11.23
C SER A 89 -9.18 -3.11 -9.87
N MET A 90 -9.51 -3.96 -8.89
CA MET A 90 -10.07 -3.53 -7.61
C MET A 90 -9.07 -2.72 -6.77
N ASN A 91 -9.47 -1.50 -6.42
CA ASN A 91 -8.83 -0.76 -5.36
C ASN A 91 -9.45 -1.12 -4.02
N GLU A 92 -8.66 -1.16 -2.95
CA GLU A 92 -9.15 -1.40 -1.59
C GLU A 92 -9.91 -0.18 -1.05
N THR A 93 -11.03 0.14 -1.67
CA THR A 93 -11.91 1.23 -1.27
C THR A 93 -13.33 0.72 -1.07
N VAL A 94 -14.10 1.41 -0.21
CA VAL A 94 -15.53 1.08 0.00
C VAL A 94 -16.32 1.09 -1.31
N ASN A 95 -16.03 2.02 -2.22
CA ASN A 95 -16.69 2.09 -3.52
C ASN A 95 -16.35 0.88 -4.40
N ALA A 96 -15.10 0.41 -4.40
CA ALA A 96 -14.70 -0.77 -5.17
C ALA A 96 -15.45 -2.02 -4.67
N PHE A 97 -15.56 -2.19 -3.35
CA PHE A 97 -16.22 -3.36 -2.76
C PHE A 97 -17.75 -3.38 -2.93
N PHE A 98 -18.42 -2.22 -2.93
CA PHE A 98 -19.88 -2.16 -2.83
C PHE A 98 -20.58 -1.51 -4.03
N ASN A 99 -19.89 -0.66 -4.78
CA ASN A 99 -20.55 0.17 -5.80
C ASN A 99 -20.01 -0.04 -7.21
N ASN A 100 -18.77 -0.57 -7.37
CA ASN A 100 -18.17 -0.79 -8.67
C ASN A 100 -18.27 -2.26 -9.08
N TYR A 101 -18.34 -2.51 -10.38
CA TYR A 101 -18.05 -3.83 -10.93
C TYR A 101 -16.53 -3.99 -11.02
N GLU A 102 -15.99 -4.86 -10.19
CA GLU A 102 -14.55 -5.13 -10.13
C GLU A 102 -14.29 -6.61 -10.41
N SER A 103 -13.15 -6.90 -10.99
CA SER A 103 -12.70 -8.28 -11.21
C SER A 103 -11.26 -8.43 -10.77
N PHE A 104 -10.93 -9.60 -10.26
CA PHE A 104 -9.57 -9.97 -9.94
C PHE A 104 -9.37 -11.47 -10.15
N ASP A 105 -8.17 -11.82 -10.56
CA ASP A 105 -7.73 -13.20 -10.69
C ASP A 105 -7.02 -13.61 -9.40
N VAL A 106 -7.27 -14.84 -8.97
CA VAL A 106 -6.65 -15.44 -7.79
C VAL A 106 -5.92 -16.71 -8.19
N TYR A 107 -4.71 -16.87 -7.72
CA TYR A 107 -3.85 -18.02 -7.98
C TYR A 107 -3.35 -18.61 -6.66
N CYS A 108 -3.29 -19.94 -6.57
CA CYS A 108 -2.91 -20.68 -5.38
C CYS A 108 -1.65 -21.52 -5.62
N SER A 109 -0.63 -21.41 -4.72
CA SER A 109 0.65 -22.11 -4.88
C SER A 109 0.54 -23.64 -4.78
N TRP A 110 -0.50 -24.16 -4.14
CA TRP A 110 -0.78 -25.60 -4.04
C TRP A 110 -1.49 -26.18 -5.27
N ASN A 111 -1.92 -25.34 -6.19
CA ASN A 111 -2.42 -25.76 -7.50
C ASN A 111 -1.24 -25.80 -8.48
N GLU A 112 -0.90 -27.00 -8.97
CA GLU A 112 0.25 -27.22 -9.83
C GLU A 112 0.19 -26.38 -11.14
N TYR A 113 -1.01 -26.13 -11.67
CA TYR A 113 -1.22 -25.31 -12.87
C TYR A 113 -1.10 -23.80 -12.63
N GLU A 114 -1.12 -23.37 -11.39
CA GLU A 114 -1.08 -21.95 -11.00
C GLU A 114 0.24 -21.57 -10.31
N LYS A 115 1.00 -22.56 -9.86
CA LYS A 115 2.23 -22.36 -9.06
C LYS A 115 3.21 -21.40 -9.72
N GLU A 116 3.45 -21.53 -11.01
CA GLU A 116 4.35 -20.64 -11.76
C GLU A 116 3.82 -19.20 -11.76
N ARG A 117 2.52 -18.99 -11.93
CA ARG A 117 1.89 -17.65 -11.86
C ARG A 117 2.01 -17.01 -10.49
N VAL A 118 1.89 -17.81 -9.41
CA VAL A 118 2.10 -17.33 -8.05
C VAL A 118 3.55 -16.87 -7.88
N GLN A 119 4.52 -17.67 -8.34
CA GLN A 119 5.94 -17.33 -8.27
C GLN A 119 6.25 -16.04 -9.05
N ASP A 120 5.72 -15.91 -10.27
CA ASP A 120 5.87 -14.68 -11.08
C ASP A 120 5.36 -13.44 -10.33
N LYS A 121 4.26 -13.56 -9.59
CA LYS A 121 3.73 -12.44 -8.79
C LYS A 121 4.59 -12.14 -7.58
N ILE A 122 5.13 -13.15 -6.91
CA ILE A 122 6.08 -12.97 -5.80
C ILE A 122 7.33 -12.26 -6.32
N ASP A 123 7.92 -12.74 -7.41
CA ASP A 123 9.12 -12.15 -8.00
C ASP A 123 8.89 -10.69 -8.47
N ALA A 124 7.72 -10.41 -9.05
CA ALA A 124 7.34 -9.06 -9.43
C ALA A 124 7.20 -8.13 -8.22
N PHE A 125 6.55 -8.59 -7.15
CA PHE A 125 6.43 -7.84 -5.91
C PHE A 125 7.80 -7.55 -5.29
N GLU A 126 8.68 -8.56 -5.22
CA GLU A 126 10.02 -8.41 -4.67
C GLU A 126 10.87 -7.42 -5.45
N LYS A 127 10.79 -7.44 -6.79
CA LYS A 127 11.48 -6.44 -7.64
C LYS A 127 11.02 -5.02 -7.32
N ILE A 128 9.72 -4.82 -7.17
CA ILE A 128 9.17 -3.51 -6.79
C ILE A 128 9.61 -3.15 -5.37
N TRP A 129 9.40 -4.05 -4.41
CA TRP A 129 9.72 -3.80 -3.00
C TRP A 129 11.20 -3.47 -2.76
N ASN A 130 12.09 -4.13 -3.48
CA ASN A 130 13.54 -3.94 -3.38
C ASN A 130 14.09 -2.85 -4.31
N ASN A 131 13.20 -2.08 -4.99
CA ASN A 131 13.58 -1.00 -5.90
C ASN A 131 14.51 -1.47 -7.04
N THR A 132 14.28 -2.67 -7.58
CA THR A 132 15.04 -3.25 -8.69
C THR A 132 14.26 -3.24 -10.01
N GLU A 133 13.00 -2.77 -9.98
CA GLU A 133 12.20 -2.59 -11.20
C GLU A 133 12.70 -1.39 -12.02
N ASN A 134 12.93 -1.63 -13.33
CA ASN A 134 13.61 -0.64 -14.19
C ASN A 134 12.85 0.66 -14.40
N ASN A 135 11.52 0.62 -14.37
CA ASN A 135 10.64 1.74 -14.68
C ASN A 135 10.10 2.46 -13.45
N LEU A 136 10.39 1.96 -12.27
CA LEU A 136 9.92 2.49 -10.99
C LEU A 136 11.08 2.95 -10.12
N ASP A 137 10.82 3.97 -9.34
CA ASP A 137 11.57 4.31 -8.15
C ASP A 137 10.71 3.99 -6.93
N VAL A 138 11.29 3.29 -5.97
CA VAL A 138 10.65 2.94 -4.70
C VAL A 138 11.48 3.49 -3.57
N ILE A 139 10.85 4.25 -2.71
CA ILE A 139 11.47 4.84 -1.53
C ILE A 139 10.83 4.32 -0.25
N ASP A 140 11.60 4.27 0.82
CA ASP A 140 11.05 4.02 2.13
C ASP A 140 10.04 5.11 2.51
N PHE A 141 9.09 4.75 3.35
CA PHE A 141 8.08 5.71 3.80
C PHE A 141 8.75 6.90 4.48
N PRO A 142 8.51 8.14 4.00
CA PRO A 142 9.24 9.32 4.48
C PRO A 142 9.12 9.49 5.99
N LYS A 143 10.24 9.84 6.63
CA LYS A 143 10.29 10.02 8.09
C LYS A 143 9.24 11.01 8.59
N ALA A 144 9.07 12.15 7.92
CA ALA A 144 8.09 13.17 8.27
C ALA A 144 6.65 12.66 8.16
N ALA A 145 6.34 11.82 7.16
CA ALA A 145 5.05 11.18 6.99
C ALA A 145 4.80 10.14 8.11
N ARG A 146 5.82 9.35 8.45
CA ARG A 146 5.76 8.40 9.56
C ARG A 146 5.52 9.11 10.90
N GLU A 147 6.24 10.19 11.17
CA GLU A 147 6.06 10.99 12.37
C GLU A 147 4.66 11.61 12.46
N LYS A 148 4.10 12.05 11.31
CA LYS A 148 2.73 12.54 11.23
C LYS A 148 1.71 11.46 11.59
N LEU A 149 1.87 10.23 11.09
CA LEU A 149 1.02 9.09 11.45
C LEU A 149 1.15 8.72 12.93
N LEU A 150 2.37 8.64 13.45
CA LEU A 150 2.62 8.23 14.83
C LEU A 150 2.02 9.15 15.88
N LYS A 151 1.60 10.37 15.53
CA LYS A 151 0.82 11.26 16.43
C LYS A 151 -0.54 10.65 16.82
N TYR A 152 -1.08 9.74 16.02
CA TYR A 152 -2.36 9.07 16.28
C TYR A 152 -2.19 7.71 16.97
N LYS A 153 -0.95 7.35 17.36
CA LYS A 153 -0.68 6.09 18.02
C LYS A 153 -1.42 5.99 19.35
N VAL A 154 -2.07 4.84 19.57
CA VAL A 154 -2.67 4.44 20.85
C VAL A 154 -1.78 3.40 21.53
N GLU A 155 -1.79 3.34 22.87
CA GLU A 155 -0.97 2.38 23.63
C GLU A 155 -1.49 0.94 23.50
N LYS A 156 -2.80 0.78 23.35
CA LYS A 156 -3.46 -0.50 23.10
C LYS A 156 -4.61 -0.27 22.13
N ILE A 157 -4.76 -1.18 21.21
CA ILE A 157 -5.97 -1.27 20.42
C ILE A 157 -6.97 -2.03 21.28
N ASP A 158 -8.12 -1.43 21.55
CA ASP A 158 -9.14 -2.03 22.41
C ASP A 158 -9.62 -3.34 21.78
N SER A 159 -9.60 -4.42 22.57
CA SER A 159 -9.78 -5.81 22.13
C SER A 159 -11.18 -6.15 21.59
N GLN A 160 -12.02 -5.16 21.33
CA GLN A 160 -13.34 -5.38 20.76
C GLN A 160 -13.29 -5.89 19.32
N LEU A 161 -12.25 -5.48 18.57
CA LEU A 161 -12.03 -5.99 17.21
C LEU A 161 -11.43 -7.40 17.20
N ASP A 162 -10.59 -7.76 18.18
CA ASP A 162 -10.11 -9.13 18.36
C ASP A 162 -11.27 -10.10 18.61
N LYS A 163 -12.31 -9.66 19.33
CA LYS A 163 -13.52 -10.46 19.53
C LYS A 163 -14.34 -10.56 18.24
N ASN A 164 -14.52 -9.48 17.51
CA ASN A 164 -15.29 -9.47 16.25
C ASN A 164 -14.57 -10.28 15.15
N LEU A 165 -13.23 -10.23 15.09
CA LEU A 165 -12.43 -11.07 14.20
C LEU A 165 -12.49 -12.54 14.65
N ALA A 166 -12.31 -12.83 15.93
CA ALA A 166 -12.41 -14.20 16.44
C ALA A 166 -13.80 -14.81 16.22
N ASP A 167 -14.88 -14.02 16.30
CA ASP A 167 -16.23 -14.47 16.02
C ASP A 167 -16.51 -14.62 14.51
N ALA A 168 -15.89 -13.82 13.64
CA ALA A 168 -15.97 -13.97 12.19
C ALA A 168 -15.23 -15.23 11.67
N TYR A 169 -14.20 -15.70 12.36
CA TYR A 169 -13.45 -16.93 12.03
C TYR A 169 -14.02 -18.21 12.69
N ARG A 170 -15.14 -18.13 13.40
CA ARG A 170 -15.84 -19.29 14.03
C ARG A 170 -16.95 -19.87 13.16
N CYS A 171 -16.94 -19.66 11.85
CA CYS A 171 -17.83 -20.36 10.91
C CYS A 171 -17.26 -21.68 10.48
#